data_89e98828de9ce4229ea2d26995cd9ddb
#
_entry.id   89e98828de9ce4229ea2d26995cd9ddb
#
_cell.length_a   1.000
_cell.length_b   1.000
_cell.length_c   1.000
_cell.angle_alpha   90.00
_cell.angle_beta   90.00
_cell.angle_gamma   90.00
#
_symmetry.space_group_name_H-M   'P 1'
#
loop_
_entity.id
_entity.type
_entity.pdbx_description
1 polymer ?
#
loop_
_entity_poly.entity_id
_entity_poly.type
_entity_poly.pdbx_seq_one_letter_code
_entity_poly.pdbx_strand_id
1 'polypeptide(L)'
;MILKKITIENFRCFKNYEVDLTPGITVFIGKNGAGKASLLNAIRYGLSVFFSNDSTMGDDLLISGNPDLKVISTLATDFYRAQNADLPAVDLTINMEAEFNDIPLNWEYYKRSTSGASLFVSKYQQAYRTLMAEYHNSDQLPLFVFYSDSFPHIDTRTSDFAKKAIKEQGYIIRNFAYYKWNSEVSCTSIWQNRFINSMLKQISLNDSDPLNSKEVEYIKNKLRTFSEPINSALEEKDDFEIKDFFPVVDDKTLSLYLRLKNERDVIFDNLPAGYKRLYSIAFDLAYRLYILRKTNEEDPKGIAIIDEIDLHLHPSLEQEVLARLKKTFPSIQFIVSTHSPMVLSNLKVKDM
;
A
#
# COMPACT_ATOMS: atom_id res chain seq x y z
N MET A 1 -12.50 -0.65 1.69
CA MET A 1 -12.71 -2.11 1.65
C MET A 1 -12.04 -2.73 2.86
N ILE A 2 -12.65 -3.77 3.42
CA ILE A 2 -12.10 -4.57 4.52
C ILE A 2 -12.18 -6.02 4.08
N LEU A 3 -11.03 -6.70 4.04
CA LEU A 3 -10.95 -8.14 3.78
C LEU A 3 -11.24 -8.90 5.06
N LYS A 4 -12.20 -9.82 5.02
CA LYS A 4 -12.67 -10.57 6.20
C LYS A 4 -12.07 -11.97 6.28
N LYS A 5 -11.93 -12.63 5.13
CA LYS A 5 -11.49 -14.03 5.07
C LYS A 5 -10.77 -14.32 3.76
N ILE A 6 -9.81 -15.22 3.83
CA ILE A 6 -9.18 -15.82 2.64
C ILE A 6 -9.11 -17.32 2.80
N THR A 7 -9.49 -18.04 1.73
CA THR A 7 -9.31 -19.49 1.60
C THR A 7 -8.42 -19.76 0.37
N ILE A 8 -7.37 -20.55 0.57
CA ILE A 8 -6.35 -20.82 -0.43
C ILE A 8 -6.29 -22.33 -0.69
N GLU A 9 -6.37 -22.71 -1.96
CA GLU A 9 -6.19 -24.08 -2.38
C GLU A 9 -5.11 -24.18 -3.45
N ASN A 10 -4.18 -25.10 -3.27
CA ASN A 10 -3.13 -25.44 -4.22
C ASN A 10 -2.22 -24.27 -4.63
N PHE A 11 -1.92 -23.34 -3.72
CA PHE A 11 -1.03 -22.21 -3.97
C PHE A 11 0.27 -22.33 -3.18
N ARG A 12 1.40 -22.38 -3.87
CA ARG A 12 2.76 -22.45 -3.32
C ARG A 12 2.90 -23.54 -2.25
N CYS A 13 3.13 -23.18 -0.97
CA CYS A 13 3.23 -24.13 0.15
C CYS A 13 1.87 -24.58 0.70
N PHE A 14 0.77 -23.97 0.27
CA PHE A 14 -0.56 -24.27 0.79
C PHE A 14 -1.31 -25.24 -0.12
N LYS A 15 -1.59 -26.46 0.39
CA LYS A 15 -2.53 -27.38 -0.25
C LYS A 15 -3.97 -26.92 0.03
N ASN A 16 -4.24 -26.59 1.30
CA ASN A 16 -5.50 -26.01 1.74
C ASN A 16 -5.21 -25.17 3.00
N TYR A 17 -5.60 -23.90 2.99
CA TYR A 17 -5.40 -22.99 4.11
C TYR A 17 -6.52 -21.96 4.17
N GLU A 18 -7.00 -21.69 5.35
CA GLU A 18 -8.06 -20.71 5.59
C GLU A 18 -7.68 -19.82 6.77
N VAL A 19 -7.97 -18.53 6.68
CA VAL A 19 -7.74 -17.59 7.77
C VAL A 19 -8.74 -16.42 7.73
N ASP A 20 -9.24 -16.07 8.90
CA ASP A 20 -10.01 -14.85 9.12
C ASP A 20 -9.07 -13.67 9.39
N LEU A 21 -9.46 -12.50 8.90
CA LEU A 21 -8.69 -11.27 9.00
C LEU A 21 -9.46 -10.22 9.80
N THR A 22 -8.75 -9.46 10.63
CA THR A 22 -9.36 -8.42 11.45
C THR A 22 -9.47 -7.10 10.68
N PRO A 23 -10.47 -6.27 10.97
CA PRO A 23 -10.64 -4.97 10.29
C PRO A 23 -9.52 -3.96 10.54
N GLY A 24 -8.78 -4.12 11.64
CA GLY A 24 -7.70 -3.21 12.03
C GLY A 24 -6.34 -3.64 11.48
N ILE A 25 -5.66 -4.47 12.26
CA ILE A 25 -4.33 -4.99 11.95
C ILE A 25 -4.34 -6.51 12.10
N THR A 26 -3.93 -7.22 11.06
CA THR A 26 -3.64 -8.65 11.11
C THR A 26 -2.14 -8.86 10.97
N VAL A 27 -1.53 -9.56 11.90
CA VAL A 27 -0.08 -9.82 11.94
C VAL A 27 0.21 -11.30 11.77
N PHE A 28 0.95 -11.65 10.72
CA PHE A 28 1.47 -12.99 10.51
C PHE A 28 2.90 -13.08 11.01
N ILE A 29 3.08 -13.77 12.14
CA ILE A 29 4.39 -13.98 12.76
C ILE A 29 4.87 -15.41 12.57
N GLY A 30 6.16 -15.60 12.33
CA GLY A 30 6.73 -16.94 12.21
C GLY A 30 8.13 -16.96 11.63
N LYS A 31 8.77 -18.13 11.66
CA LYS A 31 10.12 -18.36 11.12
C LYS A 31 10.17 -18.18 9.61
N ASN A 32 11.40 -18.05 9.06
CA ASN A 32 11.62 -18.09 7.62
C ASN A 32 11.09 -19.41 7.04
N GLY A 33 10.45 -19.34 5.88
CA GLY A 33 9.86 -20.51 5.23
C GLY A 33 8.49 -20.93 5.78
N ALA A 34 7.92 -20.28 6.79
CA ALA A 34 6.60 -20.61 7.34
C ALA A 34 5.41 -20.27 6.40
N GLY A 35 5.66 -19.70 5.22
CA GLY A 35 4.62 -19.39 4.25
C GLY A 35 4.04 -17.97 4.35
N LYS A 36 4.54 -17.10 5.22
CA LYS A 36 4.03 -15.73 5.40
C LYS A 36 3.97 -14.94 4.09
N ALA A 37 5.10 -14.83 3.38
CA ALA A 37 5.16 -14.14 2.09
C ALA A 37 4.26 -14.81 1.03
N SER A 38 4.08 -16.15 1.08
CA SER A 38 3.14 -16.85 0.20
C SER A 38 1.69 -16.46 0.49
N LEU A 39 1.32 -16.30 1.76
CA LEU A 39 -0.01 -15.84 2.16
C LEU A 39 -0.26 -14.40 1.71
N LEU A 40 0.68 -13.48 1.97
CA LEU A 40 0.57 -12.09 1.51
C LEU A 40 0.48 -12.01 -0.03
N ASN A 41 1.23 -12.86 -0.74
CA ASN A 41 1.13 -12.96 -2.20
C ASN A 41 -0.25 -13.50 -2.63
N ALA A 42 -0.83 -14.48 -1.94
CA ALA A 42 -2.18 -14.94 -2.26
C ALA A 42 -3.20 -13.81 -2.16
N ILE A 43 -3.13 -13.00 -1.10
CA ILE A 43 -3.99 -11.81 -0.95
C ILE A 43 -3.76 -10.84 -2.11
N ARG A 44 -2.51 -10.55 -2.46
CA ARG A 44 -2.14 -9.69 -3.59
C ARG A 44 -2.71 -10.19 -4.92
N TYR A 45 -2.64 -11.50 -5.18
CA TYR A 45 -3.22 -12.13 -6.37
C TYR A 45 -4.74 -11.98 -6.40
N GLY A 46 -5.41 -12.28 -5.28
CA GLY A 46 -6.85 -12.15 -5.14
C GLY A 46 -7.36 -10.71 -5.33
N LEU A 47 -6.62 -9.70 -4.84
CA LEU A 47 -6.97 -8.29 -5.04
C LEU A 47 -6.71 -7.82 -6.48
N SER A 48 -5.78 -8.44 -7.19
CA SER A 48 -5.42 -8.01 -8.55
C SER A 48 -6.55 -8.15 -9.57
N VAL A 49 -7.57 -8.97 -9.29
CA VAL A 49 -8.71 -9.17 -10.20
C VAL A 49 -9.50 -7.87 -10.45
N PHE A 50 -9.44 -6.91 -9.52
CA PHE A 50 -10.06 -5.60 -9.69
C PHE A 50 -9.36 -4.73 -10.76
N PHE A 51 -8.19 -5.15 -11.23
CA PHE A 51 -7.47 -4.50 -12.34
C PHE A 51 -7.53 -5.33 -13.63
N SER A 52 -8.62 -6.07 -13.82
CA SER A 52 -8.88 -6.81 -15.04
C SER A 52 -9.17 -5.86 -16.20
N ASN A 53 -8.57 -6.14 -17.35
CA ASN A 53 -8.84 -5.45 -18.61
C ASN A 53 -9.77 -6.25 -19.55
N ASP A 54 -10.48 -7.21 -19.00
CA ASP A 54 -11.42 -8.03 -19.77
C ASP A 54 -12.64 -7.21 -20.19
N SER A 55 -12.93 -7.16 -21.48
CA SER A 55 -14.02 -6.36 -22.05
C SER A 55 -15.41 -6.73 -21.52
N THR A 56 -15.56 -7.91 -20.94
CA THR A 56 -16.83 -8.36 -20.33
C THR A 56 -17.08 -7.73 -18.96
N MET A 57 -16.09 -7.08 -18.37
CA MET A 57 -16.23 -6.37 -17.09
C MET A 57 -17.12 -5.11 -17.22
N GLY A 58 -17.11 -4.47 -18.38
CA GLY A 58 -18.00 -3.36 -18.74
C GLY A 58 -17.46 -1.98 -18.37
N ASP A 59 -16.82 -1.82 -17.23
CA ASP A 59 -16.24 -0.54 -16.77
C ASP A 59 -14.74 -0.74 -16.51
N ASP A 60 -13.92 0.08 -17.15
CA ASP A 60 -12.45 0.04 -17.04
C ASP A 60 -11.86 1.18 -16.21
N LEU A 61 -12.70 1.88 -15.46
CA LEU A 61 -12.32 3.10 -14.73
C LEU A 61 -11.06 2.93 -13.87
N LEU A 62 -10.93 1.78 -13.18
CA LEU A 62 -9.78 1.53 -12.31
C LEU A 62 -8.46 1.43 -13.10
N ILE A 63 -8.50 0.95 -14.34
CA ILE A 63 -7.31 0.75 -15.17
C ILE A 63 -7.13 1.81 -16.24
N SER A 64 -8.14 2.64 -16.48
CA SER A 64 -8.17 3.60 -17.57
C SER A 64 -6.93 4.51 -17.57
N GLY A 65 -6.20 4.50 -18.68
CA GLY A 65 -4.98 5.29 -18.85
C GLY A 65 -3.76 4.84 -18.02
N ASN A 66 -3.85 3.74 -17.26
CA ASN A 66 -2.76 3.22 -16.45
C ASN A 66 -2.28 1.83 -16.97
N PRO A 67 -1.26 1.79 -17.83
CA PRO A 67 -0.82 0.55 -18.48
C PRO A 67 -0.18 -0.47 -17.53
N ASP A 68 0.20 -0.05 -16.32
CA ASP A 68 0.82 -0.94 -15.33
C ASP A 68 -0.20 -1.72 -14.51
N LEU A 69 -1.48 -1.35 -14.59
CA LEU A 69 -2.55 -2.04 -13.88
C LEU A 69 -3.05 -3.23 -14.69
N LYS A 70 -2.93 -4.40 -14.09
CA LYS A 70 -3.39 -5.67 -14.67
C LYS A 70 -3.53 -6.73 -13.59
N VAL A 71 -4.31 -7.76 -13.90
CA VAL A 71 -4.36 -8.97 -13.09
C VAL A 71 -2.99 -9.63 -13.05
N ILE A 72 -2.56 -10.04 -11.87
CA ILE A 72 -1.28 -10.76 -11.70
C ILE A 72 -1.44 -12.16 -12.28
N SER A 73 -0.53 -12.53 -13.18
CA SER A 73 -0.50 -13.87 -13.76
C SER A 73 0.28 -14.83 -12.88
N THR A 74 -0.24 -16.05 -12.69
CA THR A 74 0.48 -17.10 -11.97
C THR A 74 1.63 -17.68 -12.81
N LEU A 75 2.68 -18.06 -12.11
CA LEU A 75 3.77 -18.88 -12.63
C LEU A 75 3.51 -20.36 -12.28
N ALA A 76 4.19 -21.28 -12.95
CA ALA A 76 4.13 -22.71 -12.61
C ALA A 76 4.57 -23.01 -11.17
N THR A 77 5.48 -22.19 -10.63
CA THR A 77 5.96 -22.24 -9.24
C THR A 77 4.94 -21.78 -8.21
N ASP A 78 3.86 -21.13 -8.63
CA ASP A 78 2.78 -20.71 -7.72
C ASP A 78 1.80 -21.85 -7.42
N PHE A 79 1.86 -22.96 -8.17
CA PHE A 79 1.01 -24.10 -7.89
C PHE A 79 1.64 -24.99 -6.83
N TYR A 80 0.80 -25.48 -5.90
CA TYR A 80 1.24 -26.41 -4.86
C TYR A 80 1.83 -27.67 -5.47
N ARG A 81 2.94 -28.12 -4.90
CA ARG A 81 3.58 -29.39 -5.27
C ARG A 81 3.75 -30.24 -4.01
N ALA A 82 3.11 -31.39 -3.99
CA ALA A 82 3.30 -32.34 -2.92
C ALA A 82 4.74 -32.89 -2.92
N GLN A 83 5.24 -33.23 -1.75
CA GLN A 83 6.54 -33.87 -1.61
C GLN A 83 6.53 -35.20 -2.40
N ASN A 84 7.50 -35.38 -3.29
CA ASN A 84 7.60 -36.53 -4.21
C ASN A 84 6.55 -36.59 -5.35
N ALA A 85 5.85 -35.51 -5.64
CA ALA A 85 4.98 -35.45 -6.81
C ALA A 85 5.77 -35.02 -8.06
N ASP A 86 5.57 -35.71 -9.19
CA ASP A 86 6.20 -35.35 -10.47
C ASP A 86 5.62 -34.07 -11.06
N LEU A 87 4.33 -33.82 -10.82
CA LEU A 87 3.61 -32.67 -11.34
C LEU A 87 3.03 -31.81 -10.21
N PRO A 88 2.93 -30.48 -10.41
CA PRO A 88 2.19 -29.62 -9.48
C PRO A 88 0.70 -29.95 -9.49
N ALA A 89 0.01 -29.55 -8.44
CA ALA A 89 -1.46 -29.61 -8.39
C ALA A 89 -2.08 -28.81 -9.54
N VAL A 90 -3.26 -29.19 -9.93
CA VAL A 90 -4.14 -28.41 -10.81
C VAL A 90 -5.21 -27.70 -9.97
N ASP A 91 -5.92 -26.76 -10.56
CA ASP A 91 -7.03 -26.03 -9.91
C ASP A 91 -6.60 -25.17 -8.70
N LEU A 92 -5.69 -24.23 -8.94
CA LEU A 92 -5.33 -23.21 -7.96
C LEU A 92 -6.52 -22.27 -7.71
N THR A 93 -6.91 -22.11 -6.44
CA THR A 93 -8.01 -21.24 -6.03
C THR A 93 -7.59 -20.34 -4.86
N ILE A 94 -7.96 -19.07 -4.94
CA ILE A 94 -7.89 -18.12 -3.84
C ILE A 94 -9.26 -17.46 -3.72
N ASN A 95 -10.01 -17.86 -2.69
CA ASN A 95 -11.31 -17.28 -2.38
C ASN A 95 -11.13 -16.11 -1.41
N MET A 96 -11.82 -15.02 -1.67
CA MET A 96 -11.77 -13.80 -0.90
C MET A 96 -13.19 -13.38 -0.46
N GLU A 97 -13.33 -13.07 0.82
CA GLU A 97 -14.54 -12.47 1.39
C GLU A 97 -14.19 -11.10 1.96
N ALA A 98 -14.88 -10.08 1.50
CA ALA A 98 -14.64 -8.70 1.90
C ALA A 98 -15.93 -7.90 2.05
N GLU A 99 -15.78 -6.68 2.55
CA GLU A 99 -16.87 -5.71 2.64
C GLU A 99 -16.38 -4.36 2.17
N PHE A 100 -17.19 -3.67 1.38
CA PHE A 100 -16.94 -2.31 0.98
C PHE A 100 -18.20 -1.46 1.15
N ASN A 101 -18.15 -0.44 2.02
CA ASN A 101 -19.30 0.40 2.38
C ASN A 101 -20.52 -0.43 2.80
N ASP A 102 -20.31 -1.38 3.70
CA ASP A 102 -21.31 -2.32 4.23
C ASP A 102 -21.90 -3.30 3.19
N ILE A 103 -21.35 -3.31 1.96
CA ILE A 103 -21.73 -4.24 0.90
C ILE A 103 -20.78 -5.44 0.90
N PRO A 104 -21.29 -6.68 1.06
CA PRO A 104 -20.45 -7.87 1.01
C PRO A 104 -19.98 -8.14 -0.42
N LEU A 105 -18.71 -8.51 -0.54
CA LEU A 105 -18.04 -8.86 -1.79
C LEU A 105 -17.38 -10.23 -1.63
N ASN A 106 -17.67 -11.14 -2.56
CA ASN A 106 -17.05 -12.46 -2.61
C ASN A 106 -16.55 -12.74 -4.03
N TRP A 107 -15.32 -13.22 -4.15
CA TRP A 107 -14.75 -13.56 -5.46
C TRP A 107 -13.66 -14.62 -5.35
N GLU A 108 -13.36 -15.22 -6.49
CA GLU A 108 -12.30 -16.21 -6.61
C GLU A 108 -11.27 -15.80 -7.67
N TYR A 109 -9.99 -15.85 -7.30
CA TYR A 109 -8.90 -15.93 -8.26
C TYR A 109 -8.71 -17.41 -8.57
N TYR A 110 -9.23 -17.87 -9.72
CA TYR A 110 -9.22 -19.28 -10.11
C TYR A 110 -8.42 -19.53 -11.37
N LYS A 111 -7.50 -20.49 -11.28
CA LYS A 111 -6.65 -20.92 -12.38
C LYS A 111 -6.68 -22.44 -12.51
N ARG A 112 -7.14 -22.94 -13.65
CA ARG A 112 -7.34 -24.39 -13.88
C ARG A 112 -6.05 -25.18 -14.07
N SER A 113 -4.96 -24.56 -14.53
CA SER A 113 -3.72 -25.28 -14.83
C SER A 113 -2.52 -24.36 -14.83
N THR A 114 -1.32 -24.95 -14.81
CA THR A 114 -0.03 -24.24 -14.95
C THR A 114 0.19 -23.65 -16.36
N SER A 115 -0.59 -24.07 -17.35
CA SER A 115 -0.52 -23.53 -18.72
C SER A 115 -1.01 -22.08 -18.78
N GLY A 116 -0.66 -21.36 -19.86
CA GLY A 116 -1.01 -19.95 -20.06
C GLY A 116 -2.50 -19.62 -20.19
N ALA A 117 -3.41 -20.53 -19.79
CA ALA A 117 -4.86 -20.29 -19.80
C ALA A 117 -5.22 -19.07 -18.97
N SER A 118 -6.18 -18.30 -19.45
CA SER A 118 -6.70 -17.12 -18.77
C SER A 118 -7.36 -17.47 -17.44
N LEU A 119 -7.43 -16.50 -16.53
CA LEU A 119 -8.29 -16.59 -15.35
C LEU A 119 -9.77 -16.67 -15.76
N PHE A 120 -10.56 -17.32 -14.94
CA PHE A 120 -12.00 -17.40 -15.17
C PHE A 120 -12.69 -16.12 -14.68
N VAL A 121 -12.96 -15.20 -15.59
CA VAL A 121 -13.60 -13.89 -15.31
C VAL A 121 -14.92 -14.04 -14.57
N SER A 122 -15.71 -15.07 -14.90
CA SER A 122 -17.00 -15.36 -14.24
C SER A 122 -16.88 -15.53 -12.71
N LYS A 123 -15.69 -15.85 -12.20
CA LYS A 123 -15.44 -16.06 -10.77
C LYS A 123 -15.27 -14.77 -9.96
N TYR A 124 -14.96 -13.64 -10.59
CA TYR A 124 -14.77 -12.35 -9.94
C TYR A 124 -15.59 -11.20 -10.57
N GLN A 125 -16.21 -11.41 -11.72
CA GLN A 125 -16.93 -10.39 -12.46
C GLN A 125 -18.04 -9.73 -11.62
N GLN A 126 -18.78 -10.52 -10.83
CA GLN A 126 -19.87 -9.99 -10.02
C GLN A 126 -19.35 -9.05 -8.92
N ALA A 127 -18.26 -9.42 -8.23
CA ALA A 127 -17.65 -8.57 -7.21
C ALA A 127 -17.13 -7.26 -7.80
N TYR A 128 -16.51 -7.32 -8.99
CA TYR A 128 -16.07 -6.12 -9.69
C TYR A 128 -17.24 -5.19 -10.03
N ARG A 129 -18.31 -5.72 -10.63
CA ARG A 129 -19.51 -4.94 -10.98
C ARG A 129 -20.18 -4.32 -9.76
N THR A 130 -20.23 -5.05 -8.65
CA THR A 130 -20.76 -4.54 -7.39
C THR A 130 -19.87 -3.40 -6.85
N LEU A 131 -18.56 -3.53 -6.91
CA LEU A 131 -17.65 -2.46 -6.52
C LEU A 131 -17.83 -1.21 -7.39
N MET A 132 -17.96 -1.38 -8.72
CA MET A 132 -18.17 -0.26 -9.64
C MET A 132 -19.54 0.40 -9.47
N ALA A 133 -20.59 -0.36 -9.23
CA ALA A 133 -21.90 0.18 -8.90
C ALA A 133 -21.86 1.02 -7.61
N GLU A 134 -21.18 0.53 -6.58
CA GLU A 134 -21.00 1.30 -5.35
C GLU A 134 -20.13 2.55 -5.57
N TYR A 135 -19.10 2.48 -6.39
CA TYR A 135 -18.32 3.65 -6.78
C TYR A 135 -19.21 4.71 -7.46
N HIS A 136 -20.06 4.33 -8.41
CA HIS A 136 -20.96 5.27 -9.09
C HIS A 136 -21.97 5.91 -8.12
N ASN A 137 -22.40 5.19 -7.09
CA ASN A 137 -23.32 5.70 -6.08
C ASN A 137 -22.64 6.60 -5.05
N SER A 138 -21.49 6.19 -4.56
CA SER A 138 -20.82 6.79 -3.42
C SER A 138 -19.61 7.66 -3.80
N ASP A 139 -19.12 7.56 -5.04
CA ASP A 139 -17.86 8.16 -5.50
C ASP A 139 -16.65 7.78 -4.63
N GLN A 140 -16.66 6.60 -3.99
CA GLN A 140 -15.56 6.08 -3.17
C GLN A 140 -14.85 4.94 -3.88
N LEU A 141 -13.51 4.96 -3.84
CA LEU A 141 -12.67 3.89 -4.32
C LEU A 141 -11.84 3.34 -3.16
N PRO A 142 -11.72 2.02 -3.01
CA PRO A 142 -10.87 1.44 -1.96
C PRO A 142 -9.40 1.58 -2.31
N LEU A 143 -8.54 1.82 -1.32
CA LEU A 143 -7.10 1.74 -1.53
C LEU A 143 -6.64 0.28 -1.51
N PHE A 144 -5.76 -0.08 -2.46
CA PHE A 144 -4.98 -1.32 -2.45
C PHE A 144 -3.50 -0.98 -2.61
N VAL A 145 -2.64 -1.52 -1.75
CA VAL A 145 -1.19 -1.37 -1.87
C VAL A 145 -0.46 -2.54 -1.24
N PHE A 146 0.65 -2.94 -1.85
CA PHE A 146 1.55 -3.98 -1.37
C PHE A 146 2.97 -3.44 -1.28
N TYR A 147 3.58 -3.56 -0.11
CA TYR A 147 4.98 -3.23 0.15
C TYR A 147 5.76 -4.52 0.41
N SER A 148 6.68 -4.87 -0.48
CA SER A 148 7.55 -6.02 -0.32
C SER A 148 8.65 -5.76 0.71
N ASP A 149 9.39 -6.80 1.05
CA ASP A 149 10.62 -6.73 1.86
C ASP A 149 11.68 -5.81 1.24
N SER A 150 11.77 -5.75 -0.09
CA SER A 150 12.72 -4.90 -0.82
C SER A 150 12.29 -3.43 -0.95
N PHE A 151 11.07 -3.07 -0.51
CA PHE A 151 10.60 -1.67 -0.55
C PHE A 151 11.38 -0.77 0.46
N PRO A 152 11.80 0.45 0.13
CA PRO A 152 11.63 1.17 -1.13
C PRO A 152 12.77 0.91 -2.12
N HIS A 153 12.50 0.18 -3.18
CA HIS A 153 13.44 0.07 -4.29
C HIS A 153 13.24 1.26 -5.25
N ILE A 154 14.30 2.02 -5.50
CA ILE A 154 14.22 3.22 -6.34
C ILE A 154 14.27 2.81 -7.81
N ASP A 155 13.22 3.10 -8.58
CA ASP A 155 13.25 2.98 -10.02
C ASP A 155 13.83 4.26 -10.64
N THR A 156 14.87 4.11 -11.42
CA THR A 156 15.48 5.21 -12.17
C THR A 156 14.71 5.55 -13.46
N ARG A 157 13.76 4.69 -13.87
CA ARG A 157 12.96 4.87 -15.08
C ARG A 157 11.54 5.28 -14.73
N THR A 158 11.23 6.55 -14.89
CA THR A 158 9.88 7.08 -14.75
C THR A 158 9.11 6.87 -16.05
N SER A 159 7.97 6.16 -16.02
CA SER A 159 7.11 5.99 -17.19
C SER A 159 6.53 7.33 -17.65
N ASP A 160 6.12 7.41 -18.92
CA ASP A 160 5.50 8.64 -19.46
C ASP A 160 4.16 8.93 -18.74
N PHE A 161 3.45 7.91 -18.30
CA PHE A 161 2.27 8.06 -17.45
C PHE A 161 2.61 8.74 -16.12
N ALA A 162 3.67 8.32 -15.45
CA ALA A 162 4.13 8.95 -14.21
C ALA A 162 4.64 10.38 -14.42
N LYS A 163 5.31 10.65 -15.54
CA LYS A 163 5.75 12.01 -15.90
C LYS A 163 4.57 12.96 -16.09
N LYS A 164 3.47 12.50 -16.70
CA LYS A 164 2.23 13.28 -16.81
C LYS A 164 1.67 13.61 -15.43
N ALA A 165 1.57 12.64 -14.54
CA ALA A 165 1.05 12.84 -13.18
C ALA A 165 1.90 13.80 -12.33
N ILE A 166 3.22 13.89 -12.59
CA ILE A 166 4.09 14.87 -11.93
C ILE A 166 3.89 16.28 -12.53
N LYS A 167 3.66 16.38 -13.83
CA LYS A 167 3.58 17.65 -14.55
C LYS A 167 2.20 18.30 -14.51
N GLU A 168 1.14 17.49 -14.58
CA GLU A 168 -0.24 17.96 -14.55
C GLU A 168 -0.60 18.35 -13.11
N GLN A 169 -0.40 19.62 -12.82
CA GLN A 169 -0.67 20.20 -11.51
C GLN A 169 -2.16 20.53 -11.40
N GLY A 170 -2.78 20.05 -10.36
CA GLY A 170 -4.17 20.32 -10.03
C GLY A 170 -5.11 19.13 -10.21
N TYR A 171 -5.00 18.35 -11.26
CA TYR A 171 -5.81 17.16 -11.47
C TYR A 171 -4.95 15.93 -11.71
N ILE A 172 -4.84 15.07 -10.72
CA ILE A 172 -4.34 13.71 -10.91
C ILE A 172 -5.55 12.81 -11.11
N ILE A 173 -5.53 11.99 -12.15
CA ILE A 173 -6.53 10.94 -12.35
C ILE A 173 -6.53 10.04 -11.13
N ARG A 174 -7.67 9.81 -10.50
CA ARG A 174 -7.79 9.09 -9.21
C ARG A 174 -7.17 7.69 -9.25
N ASN A 175 -7.27 6.99 -10.37
CA ASN A 175 -6.67 5.67 -10.53
C ASN A 175 -5.13 5.69 -10.52
N PHE A 176 -4.48 6.86 -10.60
CA PHE A 176 -3.04 6.98 -10.38
C PHE A 176 -2.63 6.53 -8.96
N ALA A 177 -3.52 6.59 -8.00
CA ALA A 177 -3.28 6.05 -6.66
C ALA A 177 -2.95 4.55 -6.67
N TYR A 178 -3.31 3.82 -7.72
CA TYR A 178 -2.97 2.40 -7.89
C TYR A 178 -1.68 2.17 -8.69
N TYR A 179 -1.06 3.22 -9.21
CA TYR A 179 0.19 3.07 -9.95
C TYR A 179 1.23 2.32 -9.11
N LYS A 180 1.78 1.23 -9.67
CA LYS A 180 2.73 0.34 -8.98
C LYS A 180 2.24 -0.16 -7.61
N TRP A 181 0.94 -0.36 -7.42
CA TRP A 181 0.36 -0.78 -6.15
C TRP A 181 0.89 -2.11 -5.62
N ASN A 182 1.35 -2.99 -6.49
CA ASN A 182 1.83 -4.34 -6.21
C ASN A 182 3.31 -4.53 -6.55
N SER A 183 4.04 -3.46 -6.80
CA SER A 183 5.43 -3.51 -7.25
C SER A 183 6.41 -3.45 -6.08
N GLU A 184 7.53 -4.09 -6.22
CA GLU A 184 8.71 -3.92 -5.36
C GLU A 184 9.30 -2.50 -5.49
N VAL A 185 8.98 -1.84 -6.59
CA VAL A 185 9.48 -0.50 -6.92
C VAL A 185 8.65 0.58 -6.25
N SER A 186 9.33 1.45 -5.54
CA SER A 186 8.71 2.56 -4.82
C SER A 186 8.29 3.71 -5.75
N CYS A 187 7.12 4.29 -5.47
CA CYS A 187 6.71 5.59 -6.05
C CYS A 187 7.24 6.78 -5.25
N THR A 188 8.07 6.56 -4.23
CA THR A 188 8.53 7.62 -3.32
C THR A 188 9.20 8.78 -4.06
N SER A 189 10.02 8.51 -5.07
CA SER A 189 10.66 9.56 -5.87
C SER A 189 9.65 10.41 -6.65
N ILE A 190 8.56 9.81 -7.12
CA ILE A 190 7.47 10.51 -7.82
C ILE A 190 6.76 11.45 -6.83
N TRP A 191 6.42 10.94 -5.65
CA TRP A 191 5.76 11.72 -4.61
C TRP A 191 6.66 12.83 -4.06
N GLN A 192 7.94 12.56 -3.84
CA GLN A 192 8.90 13.58 -3.43
C GLN A 192 8.97 14.72 -4.44
N ASN A 193 9.14 14.42 -5.72
CA ASN A 193 9.20 15.44 -6.77
C ASN A 193 7.90 16.28 -6.82
N ARG A 194 6.74 15.62 -6.73
CA ARG A 194 5.45 16.31 -6.68
C ARG A 194 5.35 17.22 -5.45
N PHE A 195 5.69 16.70 -4.28
CA PHE A 195 5.62 17.44 -3.02
C PHE A 195 6.53 18.67 -3.02
N ILE A 196 7.77 18.50 -3.46
CA ILE A 196 8.73 19.57 -3.60
C ILE A 196 8.20 20.65 -4.57
N ASN A 197 7.69 20.25 -5.74
CA ASN A 197 7.13 21.18 -6.72
C ASN A 197 5.92 21.93 -6.15
N SER A 198 5.05 21.28 -5.40
CA SER A 198 3.91 21.92 -4.74
C SER A 198 4.36 22.93 -3.69
N MET A 199 5.39 22.61 -2.89
CA MET A 199 5.96 23.55 -1.91
C MET A 199 6.66 24.75 -2.57
N LEU A 200 7.45 24.53 -3.62
CA LEU A 200 8.13 25.61 -4.34
C LEU A 200 7.14 26.60 -4.96
N LYS A 201 6.01 26.13 -5.46
CA LYS A 201 4.96 27.01 -5.96
C LYS A 201 4.37 27.89 -4.88
N GLN A 202 4.09 27.33 -3.70
CA GLN A 202 3.61 28.12 -2.56
C GLN A 202 4.58 29.25 -2.20
N ILE A 203 5.90 28.98 -2.30
CA ILE A 203 6.95 29.96 -1.98
C ILE A 203 7.09 31.03 -3.09
N SER A 204 7.07 30.62 -4.36
CA SER A 204 7.47 31.50 -5.49
C SER A 204 6.37 32.40 -6.01
N LEU A 205 5.10 32.03 -5.87
CA LEU A 205 4.00 32.71 -6.53
C LEU A 205 3.15 33.55 -5.57
N ASN A 206 3.41 33.56 -4.26
CA ASN A 206 2.40 33.94 -3.26
C ASN A 206 1.05 33.25 -3.62
N ASP A 207 1.16 32.07 -4.25
CA ASP A 207 0.04 31.41 -4.89
C ASP A 207 -0.87 30.84 -3.83
N SER A 208 -1.98 31.51 -3.67
CA SER A 208 -3.08 31.07 -2.83
C SER A 208 -3.94 30.02 -3.50
N ASP A 209 -3.35 29.17 -4.40
CA ASP A 209 -4.11 28.03 -4.93
C ASP A 209 -4.50 27.11 -3.78
N PRO A 210 -5.79 27.09 -3.41
CA PRO A 210 -6.26 26.34 -2.25
C PRO A 210 -5.98 24.83 -2.39
N LEU A 211 -5.86 24.30 -3.60
CA LEU A 211 -5.64 22.88 -3.87
C LEU A 211 -4.20 22.48 -3.54
N ASN A 212 -3.21 23.26 -3.98
CA ASN A 212 -1.81 22.99 -3.66
C ASN A 212 -1.54 23.14 -2.16
N SER A 213 -2.15 24.13 -1.52
CA SER A 213 -2.03 24.33 -0.07
C SER A 213 -2.58 23.15 0.71
N LYS A 214 -3.76 22.64 0.34
CA LYS A 214 -4.40 21.48 0.98
C LYS A 214 -3.59 20.20 0.80
N GLU A 215 -2.99 19.96 -0.38
CA GLU A 215 -2.13 18.81 -0.63
C GLU A 215 -0.93 18.81 0.32
N VAL A 216 -0.17 19.91 0.32
CA VAL A 216 1.04 20.03 1.14
C VAL A 216 0.72 19.89 2.62
N GLU A 217 -0.32 20.55 3.10
CA GLU A 217 -0.77 20.49 4.49
C GLU A 217 -1.18 19.06 4.91
N TYR A 218 -1.96 18.39 4.08
CA TYR A 218 -2.38 17.01 4.33
C TYR A 218 -1.17 16.07 4.46
N ILE A 219 -0.24 16.11 3.50
CA ILE A 219 0.94 15.25 3.52
C ILE A 219 1.82 15.56 4.74
N LYS A 220 2.08 16.84 5.01
CA LYS A 220 2.84 17.24 6.20
C LYS A 220 2.22 16.72 7.49
N ASN A 221 0.90 16.86 7.64
CA ASN A 221 0.19 16.41 8.83
C ASN A 221 0.25 14.90 9.01
N LYS A 222 0.05 14.12 7.94
CA LYS A 222 0.19 12.65 8.01
C LYS A 222 1.59 12.22 8.45
N LEU A 223 2.63 12.79 7.84
CA LEU A 223 4.00 12.42 8.19
C LEU A 223 4.44 12.89 9.58
N ARG A 224 3.97 14.06 10.03
CA ARG A 224 4.20 14.51 11.42
C ARG A 224 3.52 13.56 12.41
N THR A 225 2.23 13.25 12.20
CA THR A 225 1.49 12.30 13.05
C THR A 225 2.17 10.93 13.11
N PHE A 226 2.68 10.45 11.96
CA PHE A 226 3.41 9.18 11.90
C PHE A 226 4.73 9.22 12.67
N SER A 227 5.41 10.36 12.68
CA SER A 227 6.69 10.52 13.39
C SER A 227 6.56 10.64 14.91
N GLU A 228 5.37 10.98 15.41
CA GLU A 228 5.14 11.15 16.85
C GLU A 228 5.26 9.82 17.60
N PRO A 229 6.04 9.76 18.69
CA PRO A 229 6.09 8.59 19.56
C PRO A 229 4.70 8.23 20.11
N ILE A 230 4.45 6.94 20.29
CA ILE A 230 3.22 6.45 20.90
C ILE A 230 3.29 6.57 22.44
N ASN A 231 4.45 6.21 23.00
CA ASN A 231 4.72 6.29 24.44
C ASN A 231 5.69 7.42 24.74
N SER A 232 5.18 8.56 25.13
CA SER A 232 5.99 9.70 25.59
C SER A 232 6.75 9.44 26.90
N ALA A 233 6.48 8.30 27.57
CA ALA A 233 7.12 7.91 28.83
C ALA A 233 8.40 7.07 28.63
N LEU A 234 8.69 6.62 27.40
CA LEU A 234 9.99 6.03 27.13
C LEU A 234 11.05 7.13 27.13
N GLU A 235 12.06 7.00 27.99
CA GLU A 235 13.14 8.00 28.19
C GLU A 235 13.98 8.26 26.93
N GLU A 236 13.94 7.36 25.96
CA GLU A 236 14.59 7.55 24.65
C GLU A 236 13.67 8.37 23.74
N LYS A 237 14.00 9.65 23.60
CA LYS A 237 13.39 10.52 22.59
C LYS A 237 13.70 9.95 21.20
N ASP A 238 12.67 9.77 20.38
CA ASP A 238 12.86 9.45 18.97
C ASP A 238 13.58 10.64 18.28
N ASP A 239 14.84 10.46 17.95
CA ASP A 239 15.68 11.49 17.34
C ASP A 239 15.18 11.92 15.95
N PHE A 240 14.22 11.19 15.38
CA PHE A 240 13.68 11.42 14.03
C PHE A 240 12.23 11.91 14.04
N GLU A 241 11.73 12.46 15.15
CA GLU A 241 10.44 13.10 15.18
C GLU A 241 10.44 14.37 14.31
N ILE A 242 9.51 14.45 13.37
CA ILE A 242 9.50 15.50 12.34
C ILE A 242 8.75 16.74 12.83
N LYS A 243 9.41 17.89 12.74
CA LYS A 243 8.82 19.21 12.96
C LYS A 243 8.26 19.80 11.66
N ASP A 244 9.04 19.75 10.57
CA ASP A 244 8.63 20.31 9.28
C ASP A 244 9.38 19.70 8.10
N PHE A 245 8.93 20.05 6.91
CA PHE A 245 9.52 19.70 5.62
C PHE A 245 9.77 20.95 4.81
N PHE A 246 10.90 20.99 4.10
CA PHE A 246 11.21 22.06 3.19
C PHE A 246 12.07 21.59 2.01
N PRO A 247 11.88 22.19 0.82
CA PRO A 247 12.72 21.90 -0.33
C PRO A 247 14.01 22.70 -0.24
N VAL A 248 15.12 22.09 -0.65
CA VAL A 248 16.40 22.79 -0.87
C VAL A 248 16.79 22.60 -2.31
N VAL A 249 17.02 23.73 -2.98
CA VAL A 249 17.53 23.78 -4.35
C VAL A 249 19.00 24.12 -4.29
N ASP A 250 19.84 23.16 -4.63
CA ASP A 250 21.28 23.35 -4.84
C ASP A 250 21.56 23.38 -6.34
N ASP A 251 22.73 23.86 -6.77
CA ASP A 251 23.09 24.11 -8.18
C ASP A 251 22.76 22.96 -9.13
N LYS A 252 22.65 21.73 -8.65
CA LYS A 252 22.44 20.53 -9.47
C LYS A 252 21.34 19.60 -8.94
N THR A 253 20.82 19.82 -7.74
CA THR A 253 19.91 18.86 -7.09
C THR A 253 18.77 19.56 -6.38
N LEU A 254 17.61 18.93 -6.43
CA LEU A 254 16.43 19.33 -5.71
C LEU A 254 16.15 18.24 -4.65
N SER A 255 16.29 18.59 -3.38
CA SER A 255 16.22 17.64 -2.27
C SER A 255 15.13 18.01 -1.27
N LEU A 256 14.48 16.99 -0.73
CA LEU A 256 13.53 17.13 0.37
C LEU A 256 14.27 17.01 1.70
N TYR A 257 14.21 18.07 2.50
CA TYR A 257 14.75 18.10 3.85
C TYR A 257 13.63 17.95 4.88
N LEU A 258 13.97 17.25 5.95
CA LEU A 258 13.16 17.15 7.16
C LEU A 258 13.83 18.00 8.24
N ARG A 259 13.07 18.88 8.87
CA ARG A 259 13.47 19.50 10.13
C ARG A 259 12.93 18.65 11.27
N LEU A 260 13.82 18.15 12.09
CA LEU A 260 13.46 17.34 13.25
C LEU A 260 13.14 18.22 14.47
N LYS A 261 12.45 17.69 15.46
CA LYS A 261 12.12 18.44 16.69
C LYS A 261 13.37 18.85 17.51
N ASN A 262 14.47 18.15 17.36
CA ASN A 262 15.77 18.52 17.93
C ASN A 262 16.52 19.59 17.11
N GLU A 263 15.84 20.27 16.18
CA GLU A 263 16.35 21.33 15.28
C GLU A 263 17.41 20.84 14.28
N ARG A 264 17.62 19.55 14.12
CA ARG A 264 18.48 18.99 13.06
C ARG A 264 17.73 18.97 11.73
N ASP A 265 18.43 19.31 10.66
CA ASP A 265 17.97 19.14 9.29
C ASP A 265 18.62 17.91 8.67
N VAL A 266 17.81 17.02 8.09
CA VAL A 266 18.24 15.76 7.47
C VAL A 266 17.61 15.63 6.09
N ILE A 267 18.40 15.22 5.10
CA ILE A 267 17.88 14.88 3.77
C ILE A 267 17.06 13.60 3.87
N PHE A 268 15.84 13.60 3.30
CA PHE A 268 14.97 12.41 3.32
C PHE A 268 15.68 11.15 2.83
N ASP A 269 16.46 11.28 1.75
CA ASP A 269 17.16 10.15 1.15
C ASP A 269 18.34 9.64 1.99
N ASN A 270 18.83 10.43 2.94
CA ASN A 270 19.93 10.10 3.85
C ASN A 270 19.46 9.59 5.22
N LEU A 271 18.16 9.36 5.39
CA LEU A 271 17.64 8.72 6.59
C LEU A 271 18.24 7.33 6.80
N PRO A 272 18.47 6.89 8.05
CA PRO A 272 18.81 5.50 8.34
C PRO A 272 17.80 4.52 7.71
N ALA A 273 18.26 3.35 7.26
CA ALA A 273 17.48 2.43 6.42
C ALA A 273 16.07 2.13 6.97
N GLY A 274 15.95 1.86 8.27
CA GLY A 274 14.66 1.61 8.91
C GLY A 274 13.71 2.81 8.86
N TYR A 275 14.18 3.98 9.23
CA TYR A 275 13.39 5.22 9.14
C TYR A 275 13.03 5.54 7.69
N LYS A 276 13.98 5.41 6.76
CA LYS A 276 13.73 5.63 5.34
C LYS A 276 12.62 4.73 4.82
N ARG A 277 12.64 3.44 5.18
CA ARG A 277 11.59 2.49 4.81
C ARG A 277 10.24 2.91 5.37
N LEU A 278 10.14 3.15 6.66
CA LEU A 278 8.89 3.52 7.32
C LEU A 278 8.32 4.84 6.80
N TYR A 279 9.16 5.87 6.69
CA TYR A 279 8.71 7.16 6.14
C TYR A 279 8.35 7.08 4.67
N SER A 280 9.00 6.21 3.88
CA SER A 280 8.61 5.97 2.49
C SER A 280 7.24 5.30 2.39
N ILE A 281 6.93 4.33 3.26
CA ILE A 281 5.61 3.69 3.35
C ILE A 281 4.54 4.74 3.75
N ALA A 282 4.80 5.51 4.80
CA ALA A 282 3.87 6.53 5.27
C ALA A 282 3.62 7.63 4.21
N PHE A 283 4.66 8.02 3.50
CA PHE A 283 4.59 9.02 2.44
C PHE A 283 3.80 8.52 1.23
N ASP A 284 4.05 7.29 0.78
CA ASP A 284 3.34 6.66 -0.31
C ASP A 284 1.85 6.46 0.04
N LEU A 285 1.55 5.96 1.26
CA LEU A 285 0.17 5.84 1.74
C LEU A 285 -0.55 7.20 1.79
N ALA A 286 0.10 8.23 2.33
CA ALA A 286 -0.48 9.56 2.42
C ALA A 286 -0.85 10.10 1.04
N TYR A 287 0.04 9.97 0.04
CA TYR A 287 -0.25 10.41 -1.32
C TYR A 287 -1.37 9.62 -1.99
N ARG A 288 -1.36 8.30 -1.88
CA ARG A 288 -2.42 7.46 -2.45
C ARG A 288 -3.79 7.79 -1.86
N LEU A 289 -3.85 7.97 -0.56
CA LEU A 289 -5.08 8.41 0.12
C LEU A 289 -5.50 9.79 -0.35
N TYR A 290 -4.58 10.75 -0.41
CA TYR A 290 -4.89 12.10 -0.90
C TYR A 290 -5.50 12.09 -2.30
N ILE A 291 -4.96 11.29 -3.21
CA ILE A 291 -5.45 11.19 -4.59
C ILE A 291 -6.83 10.53 -4.65
N LEU A 292 -7.10 9.55 -3.79
CA LEU A 292 -8.41 8.85 -3.77
C LEU A 292 -9.49 9.60 -3.00
N ARG A 293 -9.13 10.62 -2.20
CA ARG A 293 -10.10 11.37 -1.39
C ARG A 293 -11.21 11.96 -2.24
N LYS A 294 -12.36 12.05 -1.62
CA LYS A 294 -13.49 12.82 -2.12
C LYS A 294 -13.34 14.32 -1.83
N THR A 295 -14.26 15.06 -2.40
CA THR A 295 -14.45 16.48 -2.09
C THR A 295 -14.80 16.75 -0.63
N ASN A 296 -15.36 15.77 0.08
CA ASN A 296 -15.68 15.85 1.53
C ASN A 296 -14.47 15.63 2.45
N GLU A 297 -13.28 15.42 1.90
CA GLU A 297 -12.02 15.31 2.63
C GLU A 297 -11.85 14.05 3.53
N GLU A 298 -12.73 13.05 3.42
CA GLU A 298 -12.57 11.79 4.15
C GLU A 298 -11.54 10.86 3.49
N ASP A 299 -10.71 10.23 4.31
CA ASP A 299 -9.76 9.23 3.81
C ASP A 299 -10.51 7.95 3.39
N PRO A 300 -10.26 7.45 2.18
CA PRO A 300 -10.89 6.22 1.71
C PRO A 300 -10.47 5.02 2.55
N LYS A 301 -11.37 4.05 2.71
CA LYS A 301 -11.05 2.75 3.30
C LYS A 301 -10.21 1.94 2.33
N GLY A 302 -9.34 1.07 2.85
CA GLY A 302 -8.53 0.21 1.99
C GLY A 302 -7.67 -0.79 2.72
N ILE A 303 -6.85 -1.49 1.95
CA ILE A 303 -5.99 -2.59 2.42
C ILE A 303 -4.54 -2.25 2.08
N ALA A 304 -3.68 -2.24 3.08
CA ALA A 304 -2.23 -2.15 2.92
C ALA A 304 -1.58 -3.45 3.40
N ILE A 305 -0.88 -4.10 2.50
CA ILE A 305 -0.14 -5.33 2.77
C ILE A 305 1.34 -4.96 2.89
N ILE A 306 1.98 -5.35 3.99
CA ILE A 306 3.39 -5.03 4.25
C ILE A 306 4.15 -6.30 4.60
N ASP A 307 5.09 -6.69 3.77
CA ASP A 307 5.96 -7.82 4.04
C ASP A 307 7.16 -7.35 4.88
N GLU A 308 7.51 -8.15 5.91
CA GLU A 308 8.63 -7.88 6.84
C GLU A 308 8.66 -6.45 7.38
N ILE A 309 7.61 -6.07 8.12
CA ILE A 309 7.46 -4.70 8.67
C ILE A 309 8.61 -4.29 9.60
N ASP A 310 9.24 -5.26 10.27
CA ASP A 310 10.36 -5.11 11.19
C ASP A 310 11.72 -4.93 10.51
N LEU A 311 11.79 -5.05 9.20
CA LEU A 311 13.06 -5.04 8.47
C LEU A 311 13.87 -3.74 8.70
N HIS A 312 15.10 -3.88 9.19
CA HIS A 312 16.04 -2.77 9.52
C HIS A 312 15.58 -1.83 10.64
N LEU A 313 14.55 -2.18 11.41
CA LEU A 313 14.10 -1.36 12.51
C LEU A 313 14.94 -1.60 13.77
N HIS A 314 15.12 -0.54 14.54
CA HIS A 314 15.58 -0.66 15.92
C HIS A 314 14.45 -1.21 16.80
N PRO A 315 14.73 -2.02 17.86
CA PRO A 315 13.68 -2.60 18.71
C PRO A 315 12.66 -1.59 19.26
N SER A 316 13.04 -0.38 19.57
CA SER A 316 12.12 0.68 20.03
C SER A 316 11.11 1.05 18.95
N LEU A 317 11.52 1.14 17.68
CA LEU A 317 10.64 1.39 16.54
C LEU A 317 9.75 0.19 16.20
N GLU A 318 10.27 -1.04 16.32
CA GLU A 318 9.45 -2.24 16.11
C GLU A 318 8.23 -2.26 17.04
N GLN A 319 8.40 -1.84 18.29
CA GLN A 319 7.31 -1.78 19.27
C GLN A 319 6.22 -0.78 18.90
N GLU A 320 6.54 0.27 18.17
CA GLU A 320 5.62 1.38 17.90
C GLU A 320 5.07 1.40 16.48
N VAL A 321 5.72 0.72 15.52
CA VAL A 321 5.43 0.88 14.08
C VAL A 321 3.97 0.63 13.73
N LEU A 322 3.36 -0.43 14.23
CA LEU A 322 1.96 -0.75 13.93
C LEU A 322 0.99 0.24 14.56
N ALA A 323 1.26 0.65 15.79
CA ALA A 323 0.46 1.66 16.48
C ALA A 323 0.56 3.04 15.79
N ARG A 324 1.76 3.43 15.32
CA ARG A 324 1.97 4.65 14.51
C ARG A 324 1.21 4.57 13.17
N LEU A 325 1.26 3.44 12.46
CA LEU A 325 0.50 3.22 11.23
C LEU A 325 -1.00 3.37 11.47
N LYS A 326 -1.54 2.69 12.49
CA LYS A 326 -2.98 2.73 12.79
C LYS A 326 -3.45 4.10 13.25
N LYS A 327 -2.66 4.80 14.06
CA LYS A 327 -2.93 6.18 14.49
C LYS A 327 -3.01 7.13 13.29
N THR A 328 -2.08 6.98 12.33
CA THR A 328 -1.94 7.89 11.19
C THR A 328 -2.97 7.60 10.09
N PHE A 329 -3.27 6.32 9.87
CA PHE A 329 -4.12 5.83 8.78
C PHE A 329 -5.26 4.95 9.32
N PRO A 330 -6.18 5.49 10.12
CA PRO A 330 -7.22 4.70 10.78
C PRO A 330 -8.22 4.04 9.83
N SER A 331 -8.36 4.55 8.60
CA SER A 331 -9.24 3.99 7.56
C SER A 331 -8.66 2.76 6.86
N ILE A 332 -7.38 2.43 7.11
CA ILE A 332 -6.67 1.36 6.42
C ILE A 332 -6.64 0.10 7.30
N GLN A 333 -6.97 -1.03 6.68
CA GLN A 333 -6.68 -2.36 7.21
C GLN A 333 -5.24 -2.72 6.86
N PHE A 334 -4.45 -3.03 7.88
CA PHE A 334 -3.07 -3.47 7.71
C PHE A 334 -2.97 -4.98 7.82
N ILE A 335 -2.37 -5.62 6.82
CA ILE A 335 -2.07 -7.05 6.81
C ILE A 335 -0.56 -7.16 6.69
N VAL A 336 0.11 -7.57 7.75
CA VAL A 336 1.56 -7.49 7.84
C VAL A 336 2.20 -8.84 8.16
N SER A 337 3.41 -9.06 7.68
CA SER A 337 4.27 -10.13 8.14
C SER A 337 5.43 -9.58 8.96
N THR A 338 5.93 -10.39 9.89
CA THR A 338 7.08 -10.05 10.73
C THR A 338 7.81 -11.30 11.23
N HIS A 339 9.07 -11.13 11.55
CA HIS A 339 9.87 -12.10 12.29
C HIS A 339 10.05 -11.73 13.77
N SER A 340 9.74 -10.48 14.12
CA SER A 340 9.94 -9.95 15.47
C SER A 340 8.66 -9.95 16.31
N PRO A 341 8.64 -10.64 17.45
CA PRO A 341 7.52 -10.53 18.40
C PRO A 341 7.40 -9.13 19.01
N MET A 342 8.44 -8.31 18.96
CA MET A 342 8.45 -6.95 19.49
C MET A 342 7.41 -6.04 18.81
N VAL A 343 7.10 -6.32 17.55
CA VAL A 343 6.09 -5.59 16.78
C VAL A 343 4.69 -5.62 17.42
N LEU A 344 4.41 -6.64 18.24
CA LEU A 344 3.11 -6.80 18.92
C LEU A 344 3.01 -6.03 20.24
N SER A 345 4.12 -5.51 20.77
CA SER A 345 4.22 -5.05 22.17
C SER A 345 3.26 -3.90 22.53
N ASN A 346 2.95 -3.00 21.60
CA ASN A 346 2.10 -1.83 21.85
C ASN A 346 0.73 -1.90 21.16
N LEU A 347 0.35 -3.07 20.63
CA LEU A 347 -0.98 -3.26 20.08
C LEU A 347 -1.98 -3.55 21.21
N LYS A 348 -3.12 -2.88 21.19
CA LYS A 348 -4.25 -3.20 22.04
C LYS A 348 -5.10 -4.28 21.36
N VAL A 349 -5.68 -5.19 22.14
CA VAL A 349 -6.57 -6.26 21.62
C VAL A 349 -7.67 -5.72 20.70
N LYS A 350 -8.14 -4.51 20.92
CA LYS A 350 -9.14 -3.85 20.07
C LYS A 350 -8.61 -3.39 18.69
N ASP A 351 -7.31 -3.36 18.50
CA ASP A 351 -6.67 -2.92 17.26
C ASP A 351 -6.29 -4.12 16.36
N MET A 352 -6.40 -5.34 16.92
CA MET A 352 -6.13 -6.62 16.25
C MET A 352 -7.37 -7.19 15.55
#